data_8f8619fa4a13d719b7728e3f8cae5b8d
#
_entry.id   8f8619fa4a13d719b7728e3f8cae5b8d
#
_cell.length_a   1.000
_cell.length_b   1.000
_cell.length_c   1.000
_cell.angle_alpha   90.00
_cell.angle_beta   90.00
_cell.angle_gamma   90.00
#
_symmetry.space_group_name_H-M   'P 1'
#
loop_
_entity.id
_entity.type
_entity.pdbx_description
1 polymer ?
#
loop_
_entity_poly.entity_id
_entity_poly.type
_entity_poly.pdbx_seq_one_letter_code
_entity_poly.pdbx_strand_id
1 'polypeptide(L)'
;MNLLENISLAINGLIANKMRALLTMLGIIIGIGSVIAITSVGNAMTNSVNDALADFGITNISVYLSSKDGGGRGSAVTKDDLISNEMIEKYQKKYADKITAISLEASAGTGKIKNGHKTTDISMSGVNEGSALVNNVTLLKGRFISEKDDQRVKKVAVVSERLVSELYAVGDNPLGKEIKVETNYGYQTYTVIGVYKEAASSMFMRQDTRTTFYIPVTTAKELAGSDDGYQSLTVMAARGIDYTQFADDTQNYFNTFYTKNKFFQCFAMSLESQISEMNTMMGTLTLAISIIAAISLLVGGIGVMNIMLVSVTERTREIGVRKALGAPDSAIRTQFIVESMIICFIGGIFGIILGGVLGYVGGMLLKQTAYPTLSSILVAVGFSMAIGIFFGYYPANKAAKLDPIEALRYE
;
A
#
# COMPACT_ATOMS: atom_id res chain seq x y z
N MET A 1 19.47 41.61 -22.22
CA MET A 1 20.09 40.28 -22.21
C MET A 1 19.00 39.25 -22.48
N ASN A 2 19.23 38.40 -23.48
CA ASN A 2 18.27 37.36 -23.83
C ASN A 2 18.30 36.22 -22.80
N LEU A 3 17.17 35.61 -22.54
CA LEU A 3 17.02 34.53 -21.57
C LEU A 3 17.98 33.35 -21.86
N LEU A 4 18.25 33.10 -23.15
CA LEU A 4 19.23 32.10 -23.62
C LEU A 4 20.69 32.41 -23.23
N GLU A 5 21.09 33.68 -23.20
CA GLU A 5 22.42 34.08 -22.77
C GLU A 5 22.60 33.85 -21.26
N ASN A 6 21.56 34.13 -20.46
CA ASN A 6 21.58 33.87 -19.02
C ASN A 6 21.68 32.35 -18.73
N ILE A 7 21.01 31.51 -19.51
CA ILE A 7 21.11 30.04 -19.40
C ILE A 7 22.53 29.56 -19.71
N SER A 8 23.12 30.05 -20.80
CA SER A 8 24.50 29.70 -21.20
C SER A 8 25.53 30.11 -20.14
N LEU A 9 25.39 31.31 -19.59
CA LEU A 9 26.26 31.78 -18.51
C LEU A 9 26.12 30.94 -17.23
N ALA A 10 24.92 30.56 -16.87
CA ALA A 10 24.66 29.69 -15.72
C ALA A 10 25.32 28.32 -15.88
N ILE A 11 25.18 27.71 -17.06
CA ILE A 11 25.77 26.38 -17.34
C ILE A 11 27.30 26.48 -17.32
N ASN A 12 27.89 27.51 -17.91
CA ASN A 12 29.33 27.68 -17.92
C ASN A 12 29.91 27.92 -16.50
N GLY A 13 29.17 28.65 -15.65
CA GLY A 13 29.52 28.83 -14.24
C GLY A 13 29.51 27.53 -13.44
N LEU A 14 28.56 26.63 -13.71
CA LEU A 14 28.49 25.30 -13.10
C LEU A 14 29.68 24.41 -13.53
N ILE A 15 30.06 24.47 -14.80
CA ILE A 15 31.16 23.68 -15.35
C ILE A 15 32.53 24.15 -14.79
N ALA A 16 32.67 25.42 -14.52
CA ALA A 16 33.91 25.98 -13.96
C ALA A 16 34.20 25.49 -12.53
N ASN A 17 33.14 25.23 -11.71
CA ASN A 17 33.28 24.84 -10.31
C ASN A 17 32.50 23.54 -10.00
N LYS A 18 32.79 22.46 -10.74
CA LYS A 18 32.04 21.17 -10.75
C LYS A 18 31.80 20.60 -9.36
N MET A 19 32.82 20.51 -8.49
CA MET A 19 32.70 19.90 -7.17
C MET A 19 31.77 20.67 -6.23
N ARG A 20 31.86 22.03 -6.29
CA ARG A 20 31.01 22.88 -5.46
C ARG A 20 29.54 22.81 -5.92
N ALA A 21 29.32 22.84 -7.23
CA ALA A 21 28.01 22.72 -7.84
C ALA A 21 27.36 21.34 -7.52
N LEU A 22 28.16 20.27 -7.60
CA LEU A 22 27.67 18.91 -7.31
C LEU A 22 27.28 18.75 -5.83
N LEU A 23 28.11 19.23 -4.90
CA LEU A 23 27.83 19.12 -3.45
C LEU A 23 26.56 19.88 -3.04
N THR A 24 26.30 21.01 -3.66
CA THR A 24 25.08 21.79 -3.34
C THR A 24 23.84 21.24 -4.02
N MET A 25 23.97 20.79 -5.29
CA MET A 25 22.87 20.11 -5.95
C MET A 25 22.52 18.80 -5.25
N LEU A 26 23.48 18.15 -4.57
CA LEU A 26 23.25 16.88 -3.87
C LEU A 26 22.10 17.00 -2.82
N GLY A 27 22.07 18.11 -2.06
CA GLY A 27 20.97 18.35 -1.10
C GLY A 27 19.61 18.43 -1.79
N ILE A 28 19.54 19.10 -2.95
CA ILE A 28 18.31 19.21 -3.75
C ILE A 28 17.94 17.85 -4.36
N ILE A 29 18.93 17.14 -4.93
CA ILE A 29 18.74 15.82 -5.55
C ILE A 29 18.19 14.83 -4.51
N ILE A 30 18.81 14.76 -3.32
CA ILE A 30 18.35 13.86 -2.26
C ILE A 30 16.96 14.25 -1.77
N GLY A 31 16.72 15.56 -1.52
CA GLY A 31 15.42 16.04 -1.05
C GLY A 31 14.29 15.69 -2.01
N ILE A 32 14.43 16.06 -3.29
CA ILE A 32 13.44 15.77 -4.33
C ILE A 32 13.34 14.27 -4.59
N GLY A 33 14.48 13.59 -4.67
CA GLY A 33 14.54 12.15 -4.90
C GLY A 33 13.79 11.36 -3.83
N SER A 34 13.94 11.73 -2.56
CA SER A 34 13.24 11.10 -1.45
C SER A 34 11.73 11.28 -1.55
N VAL A 35 11.25 12.49 -1.85
CA VAL A 35 9.80 12.76 -2.02
C VAL A 35 9.22 11.94 -3.16
N ILE A 36 9.88 11.95 -4.32
CA ILE A 36 9.44 11.20 -5.51
C ILE A 36 9.44 9.68 -5.25
N ALA A 37 10.50 9.16 -4.63
CA ALA A 37 10.60 7.72 -4.34
C ALA A 37 9.46 7.26 -3.43
N ILE A 38 9.21 8.00 -2.34
CA ILE A 38 8.19 7.64 -1.36
C ILE A 38 6.78 7.80 -1.88
N THR A 39 6.49 8.91 -2.56
CA THR A 39 5.16 9.08 -3.16
C THR A 39 4.87 8.01 -4.22
N SER A 40 5.89 7.59 -4.98
CA SER A 40 5.76 6.51 -5.97
C SER A 40 5.48 5.15 -5.29
N VAL A 41 6.22 4.81 -4.24
CA VAL A 41 6.00 3.56 -3.48
C VAL A 41 4.67 3.60 -2.74
N GLY A 42 4.30 4.73 -2.12
CA GLY A 42 3.03 4.89 -1.42
C GLY A 42 1.83 4.71 -2.36
N ASN A 43 1.87 5.31 -3.55
CA ASN A 43 0.82 5.13 -4.56
C ASN A 43 0.74 3.69 -5.06
N ALA A 44 1.89 3.04 -5.30
CA ALA A 44 1.93 1.63 -5.70
C ALA A 44 1.32 0.73 -4.62
N MET A 45 1.59 1.02 -3.35
CA MET A 45 1.05 0.28 -2.21
C MET A 45 -0.46 0.46 -2.09
N THR A 46 -0.96 1.70 -2.23
CA THR A 46 -2.41 2.00 -2.24
C THR A 46 -3.12 1.29 -3.40
N ASN A 47 -2.54 1.33 -4.60
CA ASN A 47 -3.12 0.64 -5.77
C ASN A 47 -3.14 -0.87 -5.57
N SER A 48 -2.07 -1.44 -5.02
CA SER A 48 -2.00 -2.89 -4.72
C SER A 48 -3.07 -3.33 -3.73
N VAL A 49 -3.34 -2.51 -2.71
CA VAL A 49 -4.44 -2.75 -1.76
C VAL A 49 -5.77 -2.68 -2.47
N ASN A 50 -6.00 -1.62 -3.26
CA ASN A 50 -7.26 -1.46 -3.99
C ASN A 50 -7.50 -2.62 -4.97
N ASP A 51 -6.47 -3.08 -5.68
CA ASP A 51 -6.56 -4.23 -6.60
C ASP A 51 -6.86 -5.53 -5.84
N ALA A 52 -6.16 -5.78 -4.73
CA ALA A 52 -6.41 -6.94 -3.89
C ALA A 52 -7.83 -6.95 -3.31
N LEU A 53 -8.36 -5.79 -3.00
CA LEU A 53 -9.68 -5.63 -2.38
C LEU A 53 -10.82 -5.61 -3.41
N ALA A 54 -10.54 -5.24 -4.66
CA ALA A 54 -11.52 -5.35 -5.75
C ALA A 54 -11.97 -6.80 -5.96
N ASP A 55 -11.09 -7.77 -5.71
CA ASP A 55 -11.40 -9.20 -5.79
C ASP A 55 -12.23 -9.69 -4.60
N PHE A 56 -12.12 -9.06 -3.41
CA PHE A 56 -12.85 -9.47 -2.19
C PHE A 56 -14.23 -8.81 -1.99
N GLY A 57 -14.59 -7.84 -2.82
CA GLY A 57 -15.87 -7.13 -2.74
C GLY A 57 -15.91 -6.04 -1.65
N ILE A 58 -16.11 -4.80 -2.08
CA ILE A 58 -16.19 -3.60 -1.21
C ILE A 58 -17.31 -3.71 -0.15
N THR A 59 -18.28 -4.60 -0.38
CA THR A 59 -19.46 -4.79 0.46
C THR A 59 -19.23 -5.64 1.72
N ASN A 60 -18.00 -6.19 1.90
CA ASN A 60 -17.71 -7.11 2.98
C ASN A 60 -17.42 -6.39 4.29
N ILE A 61 -18.01 -6.88 5.37
CA ILE A 61 -17.80 -6.46 6.75
C ILE A 61 -17.19 -7.62 7.50
N SER A 62 -15.97 -7.46 7.99
CA SER A 62 -15.30 -8.45 8.83
C SER A 62 -15.71 -8.25 10.28
N VAL A 63 -16.17 -9.29 10.93
CA VAL A 63 -16.55 -9.31 12.35
C VAL A 63 -15.63 -10.29 13.06
N TYR A 64 -14.99 -9.87 14.12
CA TYR A 64 -14.08 -10.73 14.89
C TYR A 64 -14.06 -10.39 16.38
N LEU A 65 -13.69 -11.39 17.18
CA LEU A 65 -13.46 -11.21 18.60
C LEU A 65 -12.18 -10.41 18.84
N SER A 66 -12.28 -9.38 19.66
CA SER A 66 -11.15 -8.55 20.09
C SER A 66 -11.09 -8.49 21.61
N SER A 67 -9.88 -8.48 22.16
CA SER A 67 -9.68 -8.27 23.60
C SER A 67 -9.98 -6.82 23.98
N LYS A 68 -10.67 -6.61 25.11
CA LYS A 68 -10.96 -5.26 25.65
C LYS A 68 -9.70 -4.55 26.14
N ASP A 69 -8.68 -5.28 26.53
CA ASP A 69 -7.43 -4.73 27.12
C ASP A 69 -6.33 -4.45 26.08
N GLY A 70 -6.69 -4.32 24.80
CA GLY A 70 -5.75 -3.87 23.74
C GLY A 70 -4.56 -4.81 23.49
N GLY A 71 -4.71 -6.11 23.68
CA GLY A 71 -3.67 -7.10 23.36
C GLY A 71 -2.84 -7.58 24.54
N GLY A 72 -3.28 -7.35 25.77
CA GLY A 72 -2.70 -7.96 26.97
C GLY A 72 -2.79 -9.48 26.89
N ARG A 73 -1.64 -10.15 26.87
CA ARG A 73 -1.48 -11.60 26.96
C ARG A 73 -2.29 -12.13 28.14
N GLY A 74 -3.29 -12.98 27.90
CA GLY A 74 -3.68 -13.74 29.04
C GLY A 74 -4.96 -14.53 29.07
N SER A 75 -5.96 -14.23 28.26
CA SER A 75 -7.17 -15.06 28.28
C SER A 75 -7.24 -15.90 27.03
N ALA A 76 -7.10 -17.20 27.18
CA ALA A 76 -7.45 -18.12 26.09
C ALA A 76 -8.95 -17.94 25.79
N VAL A 77 -9.30 -17.85 24.51
CA VAL A 77 -10.70 -17.79 24.06
C VAL A 77 -11.37 -19.09 24.50
N THR A 78 -12.44 -18.96 25.27
CA THR A 78 -13.25 -20.10 25.70
C THR A 78 -14.47 -20.26 24.81
N LYS A 79 -15.16 -21.40 24.92
CA LYS A 79 -16.38 -21.67 24.16
C LYS A 79 -17.45 -20.58 24.35
N ASP A 80 -17.58 -20.04 25.55
CA ASP A 80 -18.57 -19.01 25.90
C ASP A 80 -18.22 -17.62 25.31
N ASP A 81 -16.98 -17.43 24.87
CA ASP A 81 -16.53 -16.20 24.24
C ASP A 81 -16.81 -16.19 22.73
N LEU A 82 -17.03 -17.37 22.11
CA LEU A 82 -17.23 -17.49 20.68
C LEU A 82 -18.57 -16.90 20.23
N ILE A 83 -18.60 -16.38 19.00
CA ILE A 83 -19.84 -15.97 18.33
C ILE A 83 -20.65 -17.23 18.02
N SER A 84 -21.75 -17.44 18.72
CA SER A 84 -22.56 -18.64 18.58
C SER A 84 -23.44 -18.63 17.32
N ASN A 85 -23.84 -19.82 16.84
CA ASN A 85 -24.78 -19.95 15.74
C ASN A 85 -26.11 -19.21 16.03
N GLU A 86 -26.58 -19.25 17.28
CA GLU A 86 -27.81 -18.55 17.69
C GLU A 86 -27.68 -17.01 17.51
N MET A 87 -26.52 -16.43 17.86
CA MET A 87 -26.26 -15.01 17.65
C MET A 87 -26.31 -14.64 16.16
N ILE A 88 -25.72 -15.51 15.32
CA ILE A 88 -25.66 -15.33 13.86
C ILE A 88 -27.06 -15.43 13.24
N GLU A 89 -27.85 -16.43 13.62
CA GLU A 89 -29.21 -16.57 13.11
C GLU A 89 -30.12 -15.39 13.49
N LYS A 90 -30.03 -14.93 14.74
CA LYS A 90 -30.76 -13.74 15.20
C LYS A 90 -30.31 -12.47 14.45
N TYR A 91 -29.01 -12.36 14.20
CA TYR A 91 -28.44 -11.25 13.42
C TYR A 91 -28.97 -11.26 11.98
N GLN A 92 -28.91 -12.41 11.33
CA GLN A 92 -29.39 -12.59 9.96
C GLN A 92 -30.88 -12.29 9.82
N LYS A 93 -31.70 -12.70 10.79
CA LYS A 93 -33.14 -12.35 10.82
C LYS A 93 -33.38 -10.86 11.00
N LYS A 94 -32.62 -10.21 11.88
CA LYS A 94 -32.79 -8.78 12.18
C LYS A 94 -32.41 -7.88 11.01
N TYR A 95 -31.37 -8.24 10.26
CA TYR A 95 -30.85 -7.45 9.16
C TYR A 95 -30.98 -8.12 7.79
N ALA A 96 -32.05 -8.92 7.62
CA ALA A 96 -32.27 -9.72 6.40
C ALA A 96 -32.32 -8.86 5.12
N ASP A 97 -32.75 -7.62 5.21
CA ASP A 97 -32.81 -6.64 4.12
C ASP A 97 -31.44 -6.02 3.77
N LYS A 98 -30.48 -6.06 4.71
CA LYS A 98 -29.14 -5.49 4.56
C LYS A 98 -28.04 -6.52 4.30
N ILE A 99 -28.33 -7.81 4.42
CA ILE A 99 -27.36 -8.90 4.31
C ILE A 99 -27.60 -9.71 3.03
N THR A 100 -26.58 -9.87 2.21
CA THR A 100 -26.62 -10.74 1.02
C THR A 100 -26.15 -12.15 1.35
N ALA A 101 -25.06 -12.31 2.11
CA ALA A 101 -24.50 -13.58 2.51
C ALA A 101 -23.65 -13.43 3.78
N ILE A 102 -23.44 -14.53 4.50
CA ILE A 102 -22.51 -14.62 5.64
C ILE A 102 -21.54 -15.76 5.36
N SER A 103 -20.24 -15.46 5.41
CA SER A 103 -19.17 -16.44 5.38
C SER A 103 -18.81 -16.84 6.81
N LEU A 104 -18.88 -18.12 7.07
CA LEU A 104 -18.41 -18.75 8.30
C LEU A 104 -17.21 -19.59 7.96
N GLU A 105 -16.11 -19.39 8.67
CA GLU A 105 -14.86 -20.08 8.40
C GLU A 105 -14.30 -20.75 9.66
N ALA A 106 -13.75 -21.94 9.48
CA ALA A 106 -13.02 -22.67 10.52
C ALA A 106 -11.76 -23.28 9.91
N SER A 107 -10.61 -23.05 10.53
CA SER A 107 -9.38 -23.70 10.09
C SER A 107 -9.37 -25.16 10.49
N ALA A 108 -9.12 -26.05 9.52
CA ALA A 108 -8.85 -27.46 9.77
C ALA A 108 -7.35 -27.81 9.69
N GLY A 109 -6.50 -26.77 9.73
CA GLY A 109 -5.04 -26.92 9.69
C GLY A 109 -4.50 -27.12 8.28
N THR A 110 -3.37 -27.79 8.20
CA THR A 110 -2.68 -28.07 6.94
C THR A 110 -2.66 -29.57 6.67
N GLY A 111 -2.53 -29.92 5.41
CA GLY A 111 -2.44 -31.32 5.00
C GLY A 111 -1.55 -31.52 3.79
N LYS A 112 -1.26 -32.79 3.51
CA LYS A 112 -0.53 -33.23 2.31
C LYS A 112 -1.38 -34.20 1.52
N ILE A 113 -1.42 -33.99 0.21
CA ILE A 113 -2.08 -34.90 -0.71
C ILE A 113 -1.02 -35.59 -1.54
N LYS A 114 -1.10 -36.91 -1.64
CA LYS A 114 -0.22 -37.74 -2.47
C LYS A 114 -1.04 -38.42 -3.56
N ASN A 115 -0.57 -38.31 -4.81
CA ASN A 115 -1.10 -39.07 -5.93
C ASN A 115 0.07 -39.65 -6.73
N GLY A 116 0.37 -40.95 -6.51
CA GLY A 116 1.57 -41.62 -7.01
C GLY A 116 2.85 -40.97 -6.46
N HIS A 117 3.70 -40.42 -7.32
CA HIS A 117 4.92 -39.74 -6.94
C HIS A 117 4.76 -38.22 -6.71
N LYS A 118 3.58 -37.67 -6.98
CA LYS A 118 3.30 -36.25 -6.81
C LYS A 118 2.78 -35.97 -5.40
N THR A 119 3.24 -34.89 -4.79
CA THR A 119 2.82 -34.44 -3.47
C THR A 119 2.57 -32.94 -3.50
N THR A 120 1.44 -32.52 -2.90
CA THR A 120 1.05 -31.10 -2.81
C THR A 120 0.66 -30.80 -1.38
N ASP A 121 1.17 -29.68 -0.87
CA ASP A 121 0.78 -29.16 0.43
C ASP A 121 -0.50 -28.31 0.29
N ILE A 122 -1.43 -28.50 1.23
CA ILE A 122 -2.70 -27.78 1.25
C ILE A 122 -2.95 -27.08 2.58
N SER A 123 -3.73 -26.01 2.54
CA SER A 123 -4.36 -25.40 3.71
C SER A 123 -5.85 -25.75 3.70
N MET A 124 -6.32 -26.40 4.75
CA MET A 124 -7.72 -26.87 4.84
C MET A 124 -8.57 -25.78 5.52
N SER A 125 -9.56 -25.28 4.80
CA SER A 125 -10.52 -24.30 5.30
C SER A 125 -11.93 -24.87 5.27
N GLY A 126 -12.54 -24.95 6.44
CA GLY A 126 -13.96 -25.24 6.57
C GLY A 126 -14.78 -24.00 6.27
N VAL A 127 -15.74 -24.11 5.36
CA VAL A 127 -16.55 -22.98 4.89
C VAL A 127 -18.01 -23.38 4.77
N ASN A 128 -18.91 -22.38 4.86
CA ASN A 128 -20.34 -22.57 4.57
C ASN A 128 -20.67 -22.16 3.13
N GLU A 129 -21.93 -22.29 2.73
CA GLU A 129 -22.41 -21.93 1.38
C GLU A 129 -22.18 -20.47 1.06
N GLY A 130 -22.40 -19.56 2.02
CA GLY A 130 -22.22 -18.11 1.85
C GLY A 130 -20.79 -17.68 1.51
N SER A 131 -19.82 -18.50 1.89
CA SER A 131 -18.39 -18.20 1.64
C SER A 131 -18.06 -18.12 0.15
N ALA A 132 -18.80 -18.80 -0.73
CA ALA A 132 -18.60 -18.70 -2.18
C ALA A 132 -18.84 -17.29 -2.71
N LEU A 133 -19.88 -16.63 -2.20
CA LEU A 133 -20.26 -15.26 -2.61
C LEU A 133 -19.33 -14.23 -1.96
N VAL A 134 -19.10 -14.38 -0.66
CA VAL A 134 -18.28 -13.45 0.13
C VAL A 134 -16.83 -13.38 -0.39
N ASN A 135 -16.26 -14.55 -0.72
CA ASN A 135 -14.88 -14.68 -1.19
C ASN A 135 -14.77 -14.67 -2.72
N ASN A 136 -15.86 -14.32 -3.43
CA ASN A 136 -15.91 -14.23 -4.90
C ASN A 136 -15.31 -15.48 -5.59
N VAL A 137 -15.64 -16.67 -5.09
CA VAL A 137 -15.08 -17.94 -5.58
C VAL A 137 -15.64 -18.26 -6.95
N THR A 138 -14.81 -18.21 -7.98
CA THR A 138 -15.19 -18.57 -9.35
C THR A 138 -15.04 -20.07 -9.56
N LEU A 139 -16.14 -20.78 -9.75
CA LEU A 139 -16.14 -22.21 -10.06
C LEU A 139 -15.85 -22.44 -11.55
N LEU A 140 -14.92 -23.36 -11.83
CA LEU A 140 -14.61 -23.84 -13.17
C LEU A 140 -15.41 -25.10 -13.53
N LYS A 141 -15.59 -25.99 -12.55
CA LYS A 141 -16.35 -27.27 -12.73
C LYS A 141 -17.04 -27.65 -11.44
N GLY A 142 -18.19 -28.32 -11.54
CA GLY A 142 -18.91 -28.83 -10.39
C GLY A 142 -19.70 -27.79 -9.62
N ARG A 143 -19.79 -27.94 -8.31
CA ARG A 143 -20.52 -27.05 -7.40
C ARG A 143 -19.71 -26.72 -6.15
N PHE A 144 -20.09 -25.66 -5.46
CA PHE A 144 -19.57 -25.33 -4.14
C PHE A 144 -20.25 -26.12 -3.02
N ILE A 145 -19.77 -25.98 -1.81
CA ILE A 145 -20.37 -26.55 -0.60
C ILE A 145 -21.76 -25.95 -0.41
N SER A 146 -22.73 -26.77 -0.12
CA SER A 146 -24.10 -26.38 0.16
C SER A 146 -24.45 -26.59 1.63
N GLU A 147 -25.50 -25.91 2.08
CA GLU A 147 -26.02 -26.06 3.44
C GLU A 147 -26.32 -27.53 3.81
N LYS A 148 -26.80 -28.33 2.83
CA LYS A 148 -27.04 -29.78 3.04
C LYS A 148 -25.77 -30.58 3.26
N ASP A 149 -24.64 -30.15 2.70
CA ASP A 149 -23.35 -30.81 2.93
C ASP A 149 -22.84 -30.51 4.33
N ASP A 150 -23.04 -29.27 4.77
CA ASP A 150 -22.69 -28.81 6.11
C ASP A 150 -23.54 -29.46 7.21
N GLN A 151 -24.87 -29.45 7.10
CA GLN A 151 -25.78 -30.06 8.05
C GLN A 151 -25.56 -31.57 8.22
N ARG A 152 -25.09 -32.25 7.18
CA ARG A 152 -24.86 -33.74 7.20
C ARG A 152 -23.40 -34.09 7.46
N VAL A 153 -22.55 -33.12 7.77
CA VAL A 153 -21.10 -33.30 8.02
C VAL A 153 -20.43 -34.15 6.94
N LYS A 154 -20.71 -33.81 5.66
CA LYS A 154 -20.20 -34.62 4.55
C LYS A 154 -18.73 -34.41 4.31
N LYS A 155 -17.99 -35.48 4.07
CA LYS A 155 -16.58 -35.43 3.64
C LYS A 155 -16.46 -35.15 2.15
N VAL A 156 -16.81 -33.92 1.76
CA VAL A 156 -16.69 -33.39 0.39
C VAL A 156 -15.72 -32.24 0.34
N ALA A 157 -15.11 -32.01 -0.83
CA ALA A 157 -14.13 -30.94 -1.00
C ALA A 157 -14.29 -30.18 -2.32
N VAL A 158 -14.00 -28.89 -2.27
CA VAL A 158 -13.81 -28.03 -3.44
C VAL A 158 -12.33 -27.64 -3.51
N VAL A 159 -11.71 -27.92 -4.64
CA VAL A 159 -10.26 -27.86 -4.84
C VAL A 159 -9.88 -26.79 -5.87
N SER A 160 -8.67 -26.25 -5.79
CA SER A 160 -8.19 -25.30 -6.79
C SER A 160 -7.80 -25.97 -8.11
N GLU A 161 -7.83 -25.20 -9.20
CA GLU A 161 -7.31 -25.64 -10.51
C GLU A 161 -5.82 -26.01 -10.44
N ARG A 162 -5.07 -25.29 -9.59
CA ARG A 162 -3.65 -25.55 -9.35
C ARG A 162 -3.44 -26.95 -8.75
N LEU A 163 -4.18 -27.31 -7.71
CA LEU A 163 -4.11 -28.63 -7.10
C LEU A 163 -4.43 -29.73 -8.14
N VAL A 164 -5.43 -29.49 -8.99
CA VAL A 164 -5.78 -30.42 -10.05
C VAL A 164 -4.64 -30.57 -11.05
N SER A 165 -4.01 -29.49 -11.48
CA SER A 165 -2.88 -29.52 -12.43
C SER A 165 -1.63 -30.18 -11.86
N GLU A 166 -1.39 -30.05 -10.54
CA GLU A 166 -0.26 -30.67 -9.86
C GLU A 166 -0.44 -32.19 -9.68
N LEU A 167 -1.64 -32.64 -9.38
CA LEU A 167 -1.92 -34.03 -9.00
C LEU A 167 -2.42 -34.92 -10.14
N TYR A 168 -3.17 -34.37 -11.08
CA TYR A 168 -3.84 -35.13 -12.14
C TYR A 168 -3.16 -34.91 -13.49
N ALA A 169 -3.45 -35.79 -14.45
CA ALA A 169 -3.01 -35.60 -15.83
C ALA A 169 -3.89 -34.58 -16.56
N VAL A 170 -3.31 -33.96 -17.59
CA VAL A 170 -4.04 -33.02 -18.43
C VAL A 170 -5.28 -33.69 -19.06
N GLY A 171 -6.46 -33.12 -18.80
CA GLY A 171 -7.72 -33.67 -19.30
C GLY A 171 -8.47 -34.58 -18.33
N ASP A 172 -7.87 -34.97 -17.20
CA ASP A 172 -8.53 -35.75 -16.17
C ASP A 172 -9.66 -34.96 -15.50
N ASN A 173 -10.79 -35.61 -15.27
CA ASN A 173 -11.88 -35.04 -14.49
C ASN A 173 -11.73 -35.42 -13.00
N PRO A 174 -11.47 -34.46 -12.09
CA PRO A 174 -11.35 -34.78 -10.68
C PRO A 174 -12.70 -34.96 -9.96
N LEU A 175 -13.81 -34.51 -10.57
CA LEU A 175 -15.14 -34.57 -9.94
C LEU A 175 -15.56 -36.03 -9.63
N GLY A 176 -16.05 -36.24 -8.42
CA GLY A 176 -16.47 -37.54 -7.93
C GLY A 176 -15.33 -38.47 -7.51
N LYS A 177 -14.06 -38.09 -7.74
CA LYS A 177 -12.91 -38.87 -7.26
C LYS A 177 -12.65 -38.62 -5.78
N GLU A 178 -12.18 -39.63 -5.09
CA GLU A 178 -11.75 -39.54 -3.71
C GLU A 178 -10.30 -39.06 -3.62
N ILE A 179 -10.05 -38.09 -2.73
CA ILE A 179 -8.72 -37.61 -2.40
C ILE A 179 -8.41 -37.96 -0.95
N LYS A 180 -7.28 -38.63 -0.73
CA LYS A 180 -6.77 -38.96 0.60
C LYS A 180 -5.80 -37.84 1.04
N VAL A 181 -6.12 -37.19 2.14
CA VAL A 181 -5.36 -36.10 2.73
C VAL A 181 -4.70 -36.60 4.02
N GLU A 182 -3.41 -36.43 4.11
CA GLU A 182 -2.63 -36.65 5.34
C GLU A 182 -2.65 -35.34 6.15
N THR A 183 -3.29 -35.35 7.31
CA THR A 183 -3.41 -34.20 8.20
C THR A 183 -2.74 -34.48 9.53
N ASN A 184 -2.60 -33.45 10.38
CA ASN A 184 -2.11 -33.61 11.76
C ASN A 184 -3.04 -34.50 12.63
N TYR A 185 -4.28 -34.75 12.17
CA TYR A 185 -5.30 -35.59 12.82
C TYR A 185 -5.41 -36.97 12.17
N GLY A 186 -4.44 -37.35 11.33
CA GLY A 186 -4.44 -38.61 10.59
C GLY A 186 -4.95 -38.48 9.15
N TYR A 187 -5.19 -39.62 8.51
CA TYR A 187 -5.67 -39.67 7.13
C TYR A 187 -7.16 -39.43 7.05
N GLN A 188 -7.56 -38.51 6.19
CA GLN A 188 -8.95 -38.22 5.87
C GLN A 188 -9.20 -38.41 4.36
N THR A 189 -10.37 -38.88 3.99
CA THR A 189 -10.76 -39.05 2.58
C THR A 189 -11.94 -38.14 2.27
N TYR A 190 -11.81 -37.37 1.19
CA TYR A 190 -12.82 -36.41 0.71
C TYR A 190 -13.18 -36.68 -0.73
N THR A 191 -14.47 -36.54 -1.08
CA THR A 191 -14.94 -36.62 -2.47
C THR A 191 -14.89 -35.21 -3.09
N VAL A 192 -14.24 -35.05 -4.23
CA VAL A 192 -14.18 -33.76 -4.96
C VAL A 192 -15.53 -33.47 -5.60
N ILE A 193 -16.14 -32.33 -5.23
CA ILE A 193 -17.44 -31.90 -5.77
C ILE A 193 -17.34 -30.65 -6.64
N GLY A 194 -16.22 -29.93 -6.59
CA GLY A 194 -16.01 -28.74 -7.39
C GLY A 194 -14.54 -28.40 -7.58
N VAL A 195 -14.28 -27.64 -8.63
CA VAL A 195 -12.97 -27.06 -8.93
C VAL A 195 -13.14 -25.57 -9.10
N TYR A 196 -12.36 -24.78 -8.36
CA TYR A 196 -12.39 -23.34 -8.42
C TYR A 196 -11.11 -22.78 -9.04
N LYS A 197 -11.24 -21.58 -9.61
CA LYS A 197 -10.11 -20.79 -10.12
C LYS A 197 -9.40 -20.13 -8.94
N GLU A 198 -8.10 -20.41 -8.78
CA GLU A 198 -7.31 -19.75 -7.74
C GLU A 198 -7.13 -18.27 -8.08
N ALA A 199 -7.43 -17.39 -7.14
CA ALA A 199 -7.17 -15.96 -7.32
C ALA A 199 -5.67 -15.73 -7.46
N ALA A 200 -5.28 -14.80 -8.34
CA ALA A 200 -3.89 -14.39 -8.45
C ALA A 200 -3.40 -13.92 -7.08
N SER A 201 -2.32 -14.52 -6.58
CA SER A 201 -1.76 -14.18 -5.27
C SER A 201 -1.47 -12.69 -5.20
N SER A 202 -2.25 -11.96 -4.40
CA SER A 202 -1.97 -10.56 -4.11
C SER A 202 -0.69 -10.46 -3.28
N MET A 203 0.02 -9.35 -3.42
CA MET A 203 1.27 -9.06 -2.73
C MET A 203 1.20 -9.16 -1.21
N PHE A 204 0.02 -8.94 -0.64
CA PHE A 204 -0.20 -8.99 0.82
C PHE A 204 -0.42 -10.41 1.35
N MET A 205 -0.79 -11.35 0.50
CA MET A 205 -0.76 -12.76 0.86
C MET A 205 0.67 -13.25 0.65
N ARG A 206 1.31 -13.59 1.76
CA ARG A 206 2.58 -14.33 1.79
C ARG A 206 2.47 -15.40 0.71
N GLN A 207 3.49 -15.56 -0.12
CA GLN A 207 3.54 -16.58 -1.16
C GLN A 207 3.48 -17.96 -0.47
N ASP A 208 2.27 -18.30 0.02
CA ASP A 208 2.01 -19.64 0.56
C ASP A 208 1.99 -20.56 -0.66
N THR A 209 2.93 -21.48 -0.69
CA THR A 209 3.01 -22.50 -1.73
C THR A 209 1.83 -23.47 -1.63
N ARG A 210 1.07 -23.40 -0.53
CA ARG A 210 -0.10 -24.25 -0.27
C ARG A 210 -1.31 -23.70 -1.00
N THR A 211 -2.08 -24.60 -1.58
CA THR A 211 -3.37 -24.26 -2.16
C THR A 211 -4.49 -24.49 -1.13
N THR A 212 -5.56 -23.67 -1.21
CA THR A 212 -6.69 -23.82 -0.29
C THR A 212 -7.57 -24.99 -0.70
N PHE A 213 -7.93 -25.81 0.28
CA PHE A 213 -8.79 -26.98 0.16
C PHE A 213 -10.05 -26.74 1.00
N TYR A 214 -11.17 -26.41 0.33
CA TYR A 214 -12.42 -26.10 1.00
C TYR A 214 -13.21 -27.36 1.36
N ILE A 215 -13.64 -27.45 2.61
CA ILE A 215 -14.51 -28.49 3.15
C ILE A 215 -15.69 -27.85 3.90
N PRO A 216 -16.79 -28.56 4.21
CA PRO A 216 -17.86 -28.03 5.06
C PRO A 216 -17.33 -27.57 6.41
N VAL A 217 -17.85 -26.43 6.93
CA VAL A 217 -17.35 -25.85 8.20
C VAL A 217 -17.58 -26.78 9.38
N THR A 218 -18.69 -27.52 9.39
CA THR A 218 -18.97 -28.54 10.42
C THR A 218 -17.97 -29.69 10.36
N THR A 219 -17.63 -30.18 9.15
CA THR A 219 -16.60 -31.20 8.95
C THR A 219 -15.22 -30.74 9.42
N ALA A 220 -14.88 -29.45 9.19
CA ALA A 220 -13.63 -28.87 9.66
C ALA A 220 -13.56 -28.81 11.19
N LYS A 221 -14.64 -28.36 11.82
CA LYS A 221 -14.74 -28.29 13.28
C LYS A 221 -14.66 -29.69 13.94
N GLU A 222 -15.36 -30.68 13.37
CA GLU A 222 -15.29 -32.06 13.86
C GLU A 222 -13.85 -32.60 13.76
N LEU A 223 -13.17 -32.35 12.63
CA LEU A 223 -11.79 -32.78 12.42
C LEU A 223 -10.83 -32.14 13.43
N ALA A 224 -10.97 -30.85 13.66
CA ALA A 224 -10.10 -30.08 14.56
C ALA A 224 -10.47 -30.27 16.05
N GLY A 225 -11.59 -30.91 16.38
CA GLY A 225 -12.12 -30.95 17.74
C GLY A 225 -12.45 -29.58 18.29
N SER A 226 -12.85 -28.63 17.39
CA SER A 226 -13.11 -27.26 17.77
C SER A 226 -14.51 -27.09 18.37
N ASP A 227 -14.64 -26.13 19.27
CA ASP A 227 -15.91 -25.77 19.89
C ASP A 227 -16.92 -25.22 18.87
N ASP A 228 -18.21 -25.31 19.22
CA ASP A 228 -19.29 -24.66 18.48
C ASP A 228 -19.20 -23.14 18.66
N GLY A 229 -19.21 -22.42 17.55
CA GLY A 229 -19.05 -20.97 17.50
C GLY A 229 -17.86 -20.54 16.63
N TYR A 230 -17.67 -19.26 16.47
CA TYR A 230 -16.70 -18.68 15.56
C TYR A 230 -15.94 -17.54 16.23
N GLN A 231 -14.66 -17.44 15.96
CA GLN A 231 -13.84 -16.28 16.37
C GLN A 231 -14.02 -15.10 15.43
N SER A 232 -14.36 -15.39 14.17
CA SER A 232 -14.63 -14.37 13.15
C SER A 232 -15.65 -14.88 12.14
N LEU A 233 -16.31 -13.94 11.49
CA LEU A 233 -17.18 -14.17 10.34
C LEU A 233 -17.11 -12.97 9.42
N THR A 234 -17.51 -13.14 8.16
CA THR A 234 -17.59 -12.04 7.20
C THR A 234 -19.03 -11.91 6.70
N VAL A 235 -19.56 -10.72 6.77
CA VAL A 235 -20.90 -10.38 6.29
C VAL A 235 -20.78 -9.63 4.97
N MET A 236 -21.38 -10.17 3.92
CA MET A 236 -21.57 -9.46 2.66
C MET A 236 -22.83 -8.62 2.74
N ALA A 237 -22.66 -7.32 2.77
CA ALA A 237 -23.77 -6.38 2.83
C ALA A 237 -24.49 -6.23 1.48
N ALA A 238 -25.76 -5.84 1.50
CA ALA A 238 -26.51 -5.51 0.30
C ALA A 238 -25.93 -4.26 -0.38
N ARG A 239 -26.07 -4.17 -1.70
CA ARG A 239 -25.58 -3.00 -2.46
C ARG A 239 -26.41 -1.75 -2.14
N GLY A 240 -25.72 -0.61 -2.05
CA GLY A 240 -26.37 0.71 -1.94
C GLY A 240 -26.65 1.17 -0.52
N ILE A 241 -26.11 0.49 0.49
CA ILE A 241 -26.13 0.94 1.89
C ILE A 241 -24.77 1.56 2.27
N ASP A 242 -24.77 2.34 3.35
CA ASP A 242 -23.53 2.81 3.97
C ASP A 242 -22.85 1.65 4.71
N TYR A 243 -21.74 1.16 4.18
CA TYR A 243 -21.04 -0.01 4.73
C TYR A 243 -20.34 0.31 6.05
N THR A 244 -19.90 1.55 6.24
CA THR A 244 -19.27 2.00 7.49
C THR A 244 -20.29 2.05 8.60
N GLN A 245 -21.45 2.68 8.35
CA GLN A 245 -22.55 2.72 9.32
C GLN A 245 -23.08 1.31 9.61
N PHE A 246 -23.16 0.44 8.61
CA PHE A 246 -23.64 -0.92 8.83
C PHE A 246 -22.62 -1.79 9.58
N ALA A 247 -21.33 -1.52 9.46
CA ALA A 247 -20.31 -2.15 10.30
C ALA A 247 -20.47 -1.74 11.77
N ASP A 248 -20.73 -0.45 12.05
CA ASP A 248 -21.01 0.05 13.40
C ASP A 248 -22.29 -0.58 13.97
N ASP A 249 -23.36 -0.67 13.19
CA ASP A 249 -24.62 -1.32 13.58
C ASP A 249 -24.38 -2.80 13.91
N THR A 250 -23.56 -3.48 13.12
CA THR A 250 -23.16 -4.88 13.29
C THR A 250 -22.34 -5.05 14.57
N GLN A 251 -21.36 -4.21 14.80
CA GLN A 251 -20.55 -4.21 16.01
C GLN A 251 -21.40 -4.01 17.25
N ASN A 252 -22.26 -3.01 17.22
CA ASN A 252 -23.17 -2.72 18.32
C ASN A 252 -24.11 -3.87 18.60
N TYR A 253 -24.64 -4.53 17.55
CA TYR A 253 -25.50 -5.69 17.70
C TYR A 253 -24.77 -6.84 18.42
N PHE A 254 -23.62 -7.27 17.92
CA PHE A 254 -22.89 -8.36 18.57
C PHE A 254 -22.46 -7.98 19.99
N ASN A 255 -22.07 -6.75 20.25
CA ASN A 255 -21.65 -6.30 21.57
C ASN A 255 -22.79 -6.30 22.60
N THR A 256 -24.06 -6.38 22.19
CA THR A 256 -25.17 -6.59 23.15
C THR A 256 -25.02 -7.94 23.89
N PHE A 257 -24.41 -8.93 23.27
CA PHE A 257 -24.16 -10.24 23.89
C PHE A 257 -22.91 -10.25 24.78
N TYR A 258 -21.98 -9.33 24.54
CA TYR A 258 -20.68 -9.24 25.25
C TYR A 258 -20.69 -8.20 26.38
N THR A 259 -21.83 -7.65 26.78
CA THR A 259 -21.93 -6.64 27.86
C THR A 259 -21.39 -7.16 29.19
N LYS A 260 -21.59 -8.44 29.49
CA LYS A 260 -21.12 -9.10 30.70
C LYS A 260 -19.72 -9.74 30.58
N ASN A 261 -19.22 -9.88 29.36
CA ASN A 261 -17.89 -10.43 29.13
C ASN A 261 -16.85 -9.40 29.52
N LYS A 262 -15.92 -9.77 30.40
CA LYS A 262 -14.89 -8.86 30.91
C LYS A 262 -13.68 -8.74 29.99
N PHE A 263 -13.43 -9.76 29.16
CA PHE A 263 -12.19 -9.92 28.41
C PHE A 263 -12.34 -9.66 26.92
N PHE A 264 -13.50 -10.01 26.36
CA PHE A 264 -13.73 -9.98 24.91
C PHE A 264 -14.91 -9.08 24.53
N GLN A 265 -14.82 -8.56 23.32
CA GLN A 265 -15.86 -7.82 22.61
C GLN A 265 -15.80 -8.17 21.13
N CYS A 266 -16.88 -7.95 20.40
CA CYS A 266 -16.86 -8.01 18.95
C CYS A 266 -16.42 -6.67 18.36
N PHE A 267 -15.56 -6.75 17.36
CA PHE A 267 -15.20 -5.63 16.51
C PHE A 267 -15.66 -5.93 15.09
N ALA A 268 -16.29 -4.95 14.45
CA ALA A 268 -16.72 -5.06 13.06
C ALA A 268 -16.16 -3.89 12.24
N MET A 269 -15.59 -4.20 11.10
CA MET A 269 -14.98 -3.21 10.23
C MET A 269 -15.36 -3.48 8.78
N SER A 270 -15.80 -2.46 8.07
CA SER A 270 -15.99 -2.53 6.63
C SER A 270 -14.65 -2.49 5.91
N LEU A 271 -14.60 -3.12 4.74
CA LEU A 271 -13.41 -3.06 3.90
C LEU A 271 -13.09 -1.61 3.48
N GLU A 272 -14.12 -0.81 3.25
CA GLU A 272 -14.00 0.62 2.97
C GLU A 272 -13.29 1.38 4.11
N SER A 273 -13.65 1.10 5.37
CA SER A 273 -12.99 1.69 6.54
C SER A 273 -11.52 1.26 6.63
N GLN A 274 -11.20 -0.01 6.35
CA GLN A 274 -9.82 -0.50 6.33
C GLN A 274 -8.98 0.23 5.28
N ILE A 275 -9.51 0.43 4.07
CA ILE A 275 -8.85 1.21 3.02
C ILE A 275 -8.62 2.66 3.48
N SER A 276 -9.63 3.28 4.09
CA SER A 276 -9.55 4.66 4.58
C SER A 276 -8.49 4.81 5.67
N GLU A 277 -8.42 3.89 6.63
CA GLU A 277 -7.38 3.88 7.66
C GLU A 277 -5.98 3.71 7.05
N MET A 278 -5.83 2.81 6.08
CA MET A 278 -4.56 2.57 5.40
C MET A 278 -4.12 3.81 4.60
N ASN A 279 -5.04 4.47 3.90
CA ASN A 279 -4.77 5.71 3.20
C ASN A 279 -4.36 6.83 4.16
N THR A 280 -4.99 6.93 5.32
CA THR A 280 -4.66 7.88 6.38
C THR A 280 -3.26 7.61 6.93
N MET A 281 -2.92 6.34 7.19
CA MET A 281 -1.59 5.94 7.64
C MET A 281 -0.52 6.28 6.59
N MET A 282 -0.78 5.97 5.31
CA MET A 282 0.13 6.32 4.21
C MET A 282 0.28 7.83 4.06
N GLY A 283 -0.80 8.59 4.20
CA GLY A 283 -0.78 10.06 4.23
C GLY A 283 0.12 10.61 5.34
N THR A 284 0.00 10.06 6.54
CA THR A 284 0.82 10.46 7.71
C THR A 284 2.31 10.15 7.49
N LEU A 285 2.63 8.96 6.97
CA LEU A 285 4.01 8.60 6.63
C LEU A 285 4.58 9.53 5.55
N THR A 286 3.80 9.80 4.52
CA THR A 286 4.19 10.71 3.44
C THR A 286 4.44 12.12 3.97
N LEU A 287 3.60 12.62 4.89
CA LEU A 287 3.79 13.92 5.54
C LEU A 287 5.10 13.95 6.35
N ALA A 288 5.33 12.95 7.19
CA ALA A 288 6.55 12.89 8.01
C ALA A 288 7.83 12.93 7.16
N ILE A 289 7.84 12.17 6.06
CA ILE A 289 9.01 12.13 5.18
C ILE A 289 9.12 13.40 4.35
N SER A 290 7.99 14.01 3.96
CA SER A 290 7.99 15.32 3.29
C SER A 290 8.62 16.42 4.16
N ILE A 291 8.42 16.37 5.48
CA ILE A 291 9.09 17.28 6.42
C ILE A 291 10.61 17.06 6.40
N ILE A 292 11.08 15.82 6.44
CA ILE A 292 12.52 15.49 6.37
C ILE A 292 13.11 15.97 5.03
N ALA A 293 12.39 15.73 3.94
CA ALA A 293 12.82 16.19 2.62
C ALA A 293 12.85 17.72 2.52
N ALA A 294 11.89 18.42 3.14
CA ALA A 294 11.89 19.88 3.21
C ALA A 294 13.13 20.42 3.95
N ILE A 295 13.53 19.79 5.05
CA ILE A 295 14.77 20.13 5.78
C ILE A 295 15.99 19.91 4.87
N SER A 296 16.05 18.79 4.17
CA SER A 296 17.14 18.50 3.21
C SER A 296 17.21 19.54 2.09
N LEU A 297 16.05 19.96 1.58
CA LEU A 297 15.95 21.00 0.56
C LEU A 297 16.36 22.38 1.08
N LEU A 298 16.05 22.71 2.35
CA LEU A 298 16.53 23.95 2.99
C LEU A 298 18.05 23.95 3.09
N VAL A 299 18.66 22.84 3.50
CA VAL A 299 20.14 22.70 3.54
C VAL A 299 20.75 22.84 2.15
N GLY A 300 20.14 22.18 1.15
CA GLY A 300 20.54 22.35 -0.26
C GLY A 300 20.41 23.80 -0.76
N GLY A 301 19.33 24.47 -0.39
CA GLY A 301 19.10 25.89 -0.70
C GLY A 301 20.13 26.84 -0.08
N ILE A 302 20.52 26.63 1.18
CA ILE A 302 21.62 27.33 1.83
C ILE A 302 22.92 27.11 1.06
N GLY A 303 23.17 25.91 0.57
CA GLY A 303 24.28 25.59 -0.30
C GLY A 303 24.27 26.42 -1.60
N VAL A 304 23.09 26.50 -2.25
CA VAL A 304 22.93 27.38 -3.45
C VAL A 304 23.22 28.85 -3.11
N MET A 305 22.69 29.35 -2.01
CA MET A 305 22.96 30.70 -1.57
C MET A 305 24.46 30.96 -1.37
N ASN A 306 25.18 30.05 -0.75
CA ASN A 306 26.62 30.16 -0.54
C ASN A 306 27.41 30.17 -1.85
N ILE A 307 27.04 29.31 -2.82
CA ILE A 307 27.67 29.35 -4.15
C ILE A 307 27.42 30.68 -4.84
N MET A 308 26.17 31.15 -4.79
CA MET A 308 25.83 32.42 -5.44
C MET A 308 26.57 33.62 -4.82
N LEU A 309 26.75 33.61 -3.48
CA LEU A 309 27.55 34.65 -2.81
C LEU A 309 29.01 34.64 -3.27
N VAL A 310 29.62 33.47 -3.39
CA VAL A 310 31.00 33.35 -3.92
C VAL A 310 31.06 33.75 -5.39
N SER A 311 30.08 33.32 -6.21
CA SER A 311 30.00 33.72 -7.63
C SER A 311 29.88 35.26 -7.80
N VAL A 312 29.12 35.91 -6.93
CA VAL A 312 29.03 37.40 -6.91
C VAL A 312 30.37 38.02 -6.59
N THR A 313 31.11 37.51 -5.61
CA THR A 313 32.45 38.04 -5.27
C THR A 313 33.47 37.79 -6.37
N GLU A 314 33.50 36.61 -6.97
CA GLU A 314 34.38 36.29 -8.11
C GLU A 314 34.11 37.13 -9.36
N ARG A 315 32.84 37.59 -9.55
CA ARG A 315 32.39 38.39 -10.70
C ARG A 315 32.18 39.87 -10.36
N THR A 316 32.69 40.34 -9.22
CA THR A 316 32.48 41.73 -8.75
C THR A 316 32.85 42.77 -9.80
N ARG A 317 34.01 42.63 -10.45
CA ARG A 317 34.49 43.52 -11.51
C ARG A 317 33.61 43.50 -12.77
N GLU A 318 33.14 42.34 -13.18
CA GLU A 318 32.21 42.16 -14.30
C GLU A 318 30.88 42.88 -14.05
N ILE A 319 30.33 42.72 -12.83
CA ILE A 319 29.11 43.41 -12.38
C ILE A 319 29.33 44.93 -12.39
N GLY A 320 30.47 45.39 -11.88
CA GLY A 320 30.87 46.80 -11.87
C GLY A 320 30.91 47.39 -13.26
N VAL A 321 31.52 46.73 -14.25
CA VAL A 321 31.55 47.14 -15.66
C VAL A 321 30.15 47.28 -16.23
N ARG A 322 29.27 46.28 -16.01
CA ARG A 322 27.88 46.31 -16.49
C ARG A 322 27.11 47.51 -15.91
N LYS A 323 27.26 47.75 -14.61
CA LYS A 323 26.63 48.90 -13.94
C LYS A 323 27.18 50.24 -14.41
N ALA A 324 28.48 50.34 -14.64
CA ALA A 324 29.10 51.53 -15.21
C ALA A 324 28.60 51.84 -16.65
N LEU A 325 28.23 50.81 -17.40
CA LEU A 325 27.59 50.92 -18.72
C LEU A 325 26.09 51.20 -18.67
N GLY A 326 25.50 51.37 -17.46
CA GLY A 326 24.10 51.76 -17.27
C GLY A 326 23.12 50.63 -17.11
N ALA A 327 23.57 49.41 -16.79
CA ALA A 327 22.65 48.31 -16.51
C ALA A 327 21.83 48.59 -15.23
N PRO A 328 20.49 48.48 -15.28
CA PRO A 328 19.64 48.69 -14.11
C PRO A 328 19.80 47.55 -13.09
N ASP A 329 19.61 47.84 -11.79
CA ASP A 329 19.71 46.87 -10.69
C ASP A 329 18.79 45.66 -10.89
N SER A 330 17.62 45.90 -11.50
CA SER A 330 16.66 44.79 -11.83
C SER A 330 17.24 43.80 -12.81
N ALA A 331 18.03 44.22 -13.79
CA ALA A 331 18.63 43.31 -14.77
C ALA A 331 19.69 42.42 -14.12
N ILE A 332 20.54 42.99 -13.25
CA ILE A 332 21.53 42.21 -12.47
C ILE A 332 20.83 41.23 -11.54
N ARG A 333 19.82 41.69 -10.81
CA ARG A 333 19.04 40.81 -9.90
C ARG A 333 18.39 39.66 -10.64
N THR A 334 17.70 39.92 -11.74
CA THR A 334 17.03 38.88 -12.54
C THR A 334 18.03 37.86 -13.08
N GLN A 335 19.19 38.28 -13.52
CA GLN A 335 20.25 37.39 -14.00
C GLN A 335 20.64 36.36 -12.93
N PHE A 336 20.96 36.79 -11.72
CA PHE A 336 21.40 35.92 -10.64
C PHE A 336 20.24 35.00 -10.10
N ILE A 337 18.99 35.52 -10.09
CA ILE A 337 17.82 34.70 -9.75
C ILE A 337 17.62 33.60 -10.80
N VAL A 338 17.72 33.94 -12.10
CA VAL A 338 17.61 32.92 -13.16
C VAL A 338 18.73 31.89 -13.05
N GLU A 339 19.95 32.29 -12.72
CA GLU A 339 21.09 31.38 -12.50
C GLU A 339 20.81 30.41 -11.36
N SER A 340 20.32 30.88 -10.21
CA SER A 340 19.94 30.01 -9.10
C SER A 340 18.76 29.08 -9.42
N MET A 341 17.76 29.56 -10.18
CA MET A 341 16.65 28.71 -10.65
C MET A 341 17.13 27.59 -11.56
N ILE A 342 18.09 27.85 -12.44
CA ILE A 342 18.66 26.84 -13.35
C ILE A 342 19.40 25.77 -12.56
N ILE A 343 20.20 26.16 -11.55
CA ILE A 343 20.89 25.22 -10.67
C ILE A 343 19.88 24.29 -9.97
N CYS A 344 18.81 24.88 -9.40
CA CYS A 344 17.77 24.11 -8.71
C CYS A 344 16.95 23.25 -9.68
N PHE A 345 16.67 23.73 -10.89
CA PHE A 345 15.97 22.98 -11.92
C PHE A 345 16.77 21.75 -12.37
N ILE A 346 18.07 21.89 -12.62
CA ILE A 346 18.95 20.79 -12.97
C ILE A 346 19.03 19.77 -11.81
N GLY A 347 19.23 20.25 -10.57
CA GLY A 347 19.17 19.41 -9.37
C GLY A 347 17.82 18.69 -9.22
N GLY A 348 16.73 19.39 -9.55
CA GLY A 348 15.36 18.82 -9.57
C GLY A 348 15.21 17.69 -10.57
N ILE A 349 15.70 17.84 -11.80
CA ILE A 349 15.66 16.78 -12.82
C ILE A 349 16.44 15.55 -12.36
N PHE A 350 17.66 15.71 -11.86
CA PHE A 350 18.44 14.60 -11.32
C PHE A 350 17.75 13.96 -10.10
N GLY A 351 17.10 14.76 -9.25
CA GLY A 351 16.31 14.29 -8.13
C GLY A 351 15.11 13.44 -8.58
N ILE A 352 14.39 13.87 -9.63
CA ILE A 352 13.27 13.10 -10.20
C ILE A 352 13.76 11.77 -10.79
N ILE A 353 14.88 11.79 -11.52
CA ILE A 353 15.47 10.58 -12.09
C ILE A 353 15.86 9.61 -10.96
N LEU A 354 16.61 10.09 -9.97
CA LEU A 354 17.04 9.28 -8.82
C LEU A 354 15.83 8.76 -8.04
N GLY A 355 14.86 9.61 -7.73
CA GLY A 355 13.63 9.25 -7.02
C GLY A 355 12.77 8.26 -7.81
N GLY A 356 12.67 8.42 -9.13
CA GLY A 356 11.99 7.48 -10.02
C GLY A 356 12.65 6.11 -10.03
N VAL A 357 13.99 6.05 -10.11
CA VAL A 357 14.76 4.79 -10.04
C VAL A 357 14.59 4.12 -8.68
N LEU A 358 14.72 4.88 -7.58
CA LEU A 358 14.53 4.34 -6.23
C LEU A 358 13.08 3.88 -6.00
N GLY A 359 12.10 4.64 -6.50
CA GLY A 359 10.68 4.27 -6.46
C GLY A 359 10.41 2.98 -7.24
N TYR A 360 10.96 2.86 -8.45
CA TYR A 360 10.83 1.65 -9.27
C TYR A 360 11.47 0.42 -8.59
N VAL A 361 12.68 0.56 -8.05
CA VAL A 361 13.35 -0.52 -7.30
C VAL A 361 12.55 -0.90 -6.05
N GLY A 362 12.06 0.10 -5.30
CA GLY A 362 11.18 -0.12 -4.14
C GLY A 362 9.89 -0.85 -4.54
N GLY A 363 9.25 -0.45 -5.63
CA GLY A 363 8.09 -1.12 -6.19
C GLY A 363 8.38 -2.56 -6.62
N MET A 364 9.53 -2.81 -7.26
CA MET A 364 9.95 -4.16 -7.65
C MET A 364 10.13 -5.08 -6.44
N LEU A 365 10.72 -4.60 -5.34
CA LEU A 365 10.83 -5.35 -4.08
C LEU A 365 9.45 -5.70 -3.51
N LEU A 366 8.49 -4.82 -3.73
CA LEU A 366 7.08 -5.00 -3.37
C LEU A 366 6.27 -5.75 -4.45
N LYS A 367 6.87 -6.25 -5.52
CA LYS A 367 6.24 -6.89 -6.69
C LYS A 367 5.15 -6.04 -7.36
N GLN A 368 5.29 -4.72 -7.26
CA GLN A 368 4.38 -3.74 -7.85
C GLN A 368 5.12 -2.73 -8.71
N THR A 369 4.45 -2.20 -9.71
CA THR A 369 5.03 -1.14 -10.55
C THR A 369 4.82 0.21 -9.88
N ALA A 370 5.90 0.82 -9.42
CA ALA A 370 5.88 2.15 -8.80
C ALA A 370 6.48 3.17 -9.77
N TYR A 371 5.63 4.03 -10.32
CA TYR A 371 6.06 5.14 -11.19
C TYR A 371 5.69 6.48 -10.54
N PRO A 372 6.54 7.52 -10.73
CA PRO A 372 6.20 8.86 -10.29
C PRO A 372 4.99 9.38 -11.08
N THR A 373 4.01 9.94 -10.37
CA THR A 373 2.86 10.57 -11.01
C THR A 373 3.24 11.93 -11.59
N LEU A 374 2.54 12.35 -12.64
CA LEU A 374 2.78 13.67 -13.24
C LEU A 374 2.60 14.81 -12.23
N SER A 375 1.64 14.67 -11.32
CA SER A 375 1.42 15.63 -10.23
C SER A 375 2.61 15.71 -9.29
N SER A 376 3.20 14.58 -8.88
CA SER A 376 4.40 14.55 -8.03
C SER A 376 5.60 15.23 -8.71
N ILE A 377 5.77 14.98 -10.02
CA ILE A 377 6.83 15.62 -10.81
C ILE A 377 6.63 17.15 -10.86
N LEU A 378 5.42 17.61 -11.18
CA LEU A 378 5.12 19.05 -11.27
C LEU A 378 5.31 19.76 -9.92
N VAL A 379 4.86 19.16 -8.82
CA VAL A 379 5.05 19.67 -7.47
C VAL A 379 6.54 19.74 -7.12
N ALA A 380 7.31 18.70 -7.42
CA ALA A 380 8.74 18.64 -7.15
C ALA A 380 9.53 19.71 -7.94
N VAL A 381 9.24 19.89 -9.23
CA VAL A 381 9.86 20.92 -10.06
C VAL A 381 9.48 22.31 -9.55
N GLY A 382 8.20 22.56 -9.31
CA GLY A 382 7.71 23.85 -8.81
C GLY A 382 8.35 24.23 -7.47
N PHE A 383 8.47 23.28 -6.57
CA PHE A 383 9.10 23.48 -5.26
C PHE A 383 10.61 23.72 -5.38
N SER A 384 11.31 22.99 -6.26
CA SER A 384 12.72 23.21 -6.57
C SER A 384 12.99 24.62 -7.09
N MET A 385 12.16 25.09 -8.03
CA MET A 385 12.28 26.44 -8.56
C MET A 385 11.99 27.51 -7.50
N ALA A 386 10.99 27.29 -6.65
CA ALA A 386 10.68 28.19 -5.53
C ALA A 386 11.88 28.34 -4.57
N ILE A 387 12.57 27.25 -4.26
CA ILE A 387 13.80 27.26 -3.46
C ILE A 387 14.90 28.05 -4.16
N GLY A 388 15.09 27.86 -5.48
CA GLY A 388 16.04 28.62 -6.28
C GLY A 388 15.78 30.11 -6.21
N ILE A 389 14.52 30.54 -6.30
CA ILE A 389 14.15 31.96 -6.15
C ILE A 389 14.44 32.47 -4.75
N PHE A 390 14.00 31.76 -3.72
CA PHE A 390 14.09 32.17 -2.33
C PHE A 390 15.56 32.35 -1.89
N PHE A 391 16.38 31.30 -2.10
CA PHE A 391 17.79 31.36 -1.69
C PHE A 391 18.68 32.12 -2.67
N GLY A 392 18.28 32.30 -3.93
CA GLY A 392 18.97 33.11 -4.91
C GLY A 392 18.71 34.61 -4.75
N TYR A 393 17.58 34.98 -4.12
CA TYR A 393 17.20 36.40 -4.00
C TYR A 393 18.20 37.23 -3.19
N TYR A 394 18.68 36.72 -2.05
CA TYR A 394 19.62 37.45 -1.20
C TYR A 394 20.96 37.78 -1.91
N PRO A 395 21.69 36.80 -2.50
CA PRO A 395 22.90 37.07 -3.25
C PRO A 395 22.65 37.98 -4.47
N ALA A 396 21.53 37.75 -5.19
CA ALA A 396 21.17 38.59 -6.34
C ALA A 396 20.97 40.07 -5.96
N ASN A 397 20.30 40.29 -4.83
CA ASN A 397 20.10 41.65 -4.33
C ASN A 397 21.41 42.31 -3.85
N LYS A 398 22.33 41.50 -3.27
CA LYS A 398 23.68 41.99 -2.91
C LYS A 398 24.49 42.37 -4.14
N ALA A 399 24.45 41.57 -5.22
CA ALA A 399 25.09 41.88 -6.49
C ALA A 399 24.53 43.14 -7.15
N ALA A 400 23.20 43.30 -7.13
CA ALA A 400 22.54 44.48 -7.70
C ALA A 400 22.87 45.79 -6.99
N LYS A 401 23.21 45.74 -5.69
CA LYS A 401 23.53 46.92 -4.88
C LYS A 401 25.03 47.26 -4.83
N LEU A 402 25.91 46.58 -5.56
CA LEU A 402 27.34 46.91 -5.62
C LEU A 402 27.56 48.29 -6.21
N ASP A 403 28.44 49.08 -5.58
CA ASP A 403 28.88 50.36 -6.14
C ASP A 403 29.81 50.10 -7.33
N PRO A 404 29.56 50.69 -8.52
CA PRO A 404 30.41 50.51 -9.69
C PRO A 404 31.87 50.93 -9.47
N ILE A 405 32.10 51.99 -8.67
CA ILE A 405 33.45 52.50 -8.42
C ILE A 405 34.24 51.56 -7.53
N GLU A 406 33.61 51.07 -6.45
CA GLU A 406 34.23 50.10 -5.56
C GLU A 406 34.44 48.74 -6.27
N ALA A 407 33.47 48.30 -7.08
CA ALA A 407 33.55 47.04 -7.82
C ALA A 407 34.70 47.03 -8.87
N LEU A 408 35.00 48.16 -9.48
CA LEU A 408 36.10 48.31 -10.43
C LEU A 408 37.49 48.40 -9.77
N ARG A 409 37.55 48.75 -8.48
CA ARG A 409 38.78 48.80 -7.67
C ARG A 409 39.12 47.43 -7.01
N TYR A 410 38.21 46.48 -7.09
CA TYR A 410 38.42 45.16 -6.54
C TYR A 410 39.43 44.40 -7.41
N GLU A 411 40.57 43.98 -6.82
CA GLU A 411 41.61 43.17 -7.45
C GLU A 411 41.24 41.65 -7.41
#